data_39034e4fdb270ca4abd5bd5350d2a978
#
_entry.id   39034e4fdb270ca4abd5bd5350d2a978
#
_cell.length_a   1.000
_cell.length_b   1.000
_cell.length_c   1.000
_cell.angle_alpha   90.00
_cell.angle_beta   90.00
_cell.angle_gamma   90.00
#
_symmetry.space_group_name_H-M   'P 1'
#
loop_
_entity.id
_entity.type
_entity.pdbx_description
1 polymer ?
#
loop_
_entity_poly.entity_id
_entity_poly.type
_entity_poly.pdbx_seq_one_letter_code
_entity_poly.pdbx_strand_id
1 'polypeptide(L)' 'MAEFKYDIVKTFGTVSENDNGWVKEVNLVSWNEREPVYDIRVWQENHEKLGKGITLTEVELKNLKNLLNTMDI' A
#
# COMPACT_ATOMS: atom_id res chain seq x y z
N MET A 1 -10.49 -22.46 -9.76
CA MET A 1 -9.89 -21.14 -9.99
C MET A 1 -9.49 -20.50 -8.66
N ALA A 2 -8.27 -20.06 -8.58
CA ALA A 2 -7.79 -19.45 -7.36
C ALA A 2 -8.41 -18.06 -7.20
N GLU A 3 -8.95 -17.79 -6.04
CA GLU A 3 -9.43 -16.46 -5.73
C GLU A 3 -8.29 -15.61 -5.20
N PHE A 4 -8.26 -14.38 -5.65
CA PHE A 4 -7.30 -13.41 -5.14
C PHE A 4 -7.88 -12.80 -3.87
N LYS A 5 -7.20 -13.03 -2.76
CA LYS A 5 -7.65 -12.52 -1.46
C LYS A 5 -6.65 -11.55 -0.90
N TYR A 6 -7.17 -10.55 -0.20
CA TYR A 6 -6.31 -9.64 0.54
C TYR A 6 -7.05 -9.14 1.76
N ASP A 7 -6.27 -8.71 2.74
CA ASP A 7 -6.81 -8.21 4.00
C ASP A 7 -5.96 -7.02 4.43
N ILE A 8 -6.58 -5.86 4.53
CA ILE A 8 -5.86 -4.67 4.99
C ILE A 8 -5.81 -4.71 6.51
N VAL A 9 -4.63 -5.04 7.02
CA VAL A 9 -4.43 -5.20 8.45
C VAL A 9 -4.39 -3.85 9.15
N LYS A 10 -3.76 -2.86 8.52
CA LYS A 10 -3.63 -1.53 9.09
C LYS A 10 -3.43 -0.51 7.98
N THR A 11 -4.06 0.65 8.13
CA THR A 11 -3.88 1.78 7.23
C THR A 11 -3.02 2.82 7.93
N PHE A 12 -1.94 3.24 7.29
CA PHE A 12 -1.05 4.25 7.85
C PHE A 12 -1.43 5.65 7.41
N GLY A 13 -1.89 5.80 6.18
CA GLY A 13 -2.31 7.11 5.70
C GLY A 13 -2.46 7.17 4.20
N THR A 14 -2.91 8.34 3.77
CA THR A 14 -3.17 8.65 2.37
C THR A 14 -2.05 9.51 1.82
N VAL A 15 -1.54 9.14 0.65
CA VAL A 15 -0.51 9.93 -0.04
C VAL A 15 -1.15 10.93 -0.99
N SER A 16 -2.22 10.53 -1.67
CA SER A 16 -2.92 11.42 -2.60
C SER A 16 -4.33 10.94 -2.85
N GLU A 17 -5.18 11.85 -3.26
CA GLU A 17 -6.55 11.55 -3.67
C GLU A 17 -6.75 12.15 -5.05
N ASN A 18 -7.34 11.35 -5.96
CA ASN A 18 -7.66 11.80 -7.30
C ASN A 18 -9.14 12.11 -7.42
N ASP A 19 -9.48 12.95 -8.40
CA ASP A 19 -10.87 13.37 -8.60
C ASP A 19 -11.79 12.21 -8.99
N ASN A 20 -11.22 11.16 -9.56
CA ASN A 20 -12.00 10.01 -10.04
C ASN A 20 -12.17 8.92 -8.96
N GLY A 21 -11.88 9.25 -7.71
CA GLY A 21 -12.11 8.33 -6.60
C GLY A 21 -10.95 7.41 -6.27
N TRP A 22 -9.85 7.49 -7.02
CA TRP A 22 -8.67 6.68 -6.70
C TRP A 22 -7.84 7.36 -5.61
N VAL A 23 -7.48 6.60 -4.60
CA VAL A 23 -6.74 7.10 -3.44
C VAL A 23 -5.47 6.28 -3.30
N LYS A 24 -4.33 6.96 -3.20
CA LYS A 24 -3.05 6.28 -2.99
C LYS A 24 -2.79 6.23 -1.50
N GLU A 25 -2.59 5.02 -0.99
CA GLU A 25 -2.45 4.78 0.45
C GLU A 25 -1.25 3.94 0.78
N VAL A 26 -0.81 4.09 2.02
CA VAL A 26 0.22 3.23 2.61
C VAL A 26 -0.49 2.35 3.64
N ASN A 27 -0.45 1.06 3.43
CA ASN A 27 -1.13 0.08 4.26
C ASN A 27 -0.22 -1.10 4.61
N LEU A 28 -0.64 -1.85 5.61
CA LEU A 28 -0.07 -3.17 5.89
C LEU A 28 -1.10 -4.18 5.40
N VAL A 29 -0.72 -5.00 4.44
CA VAL A 29 -1.66 -5.86 3.72
C VAL A 29 -1.20 -7.31 3.76
N SER A 30 -2.13 -8.20 4.07
CA SER A 30 -1.92 -9.64 3.98
C SER A 30 -2.49 -10.12 2.64
N TRP A 31 -1.63 -10.56 1.74
CA TRP A 31 -2.02 -11.04 0.43
C TRP A 31 -2.17 -12.55 0.48
N ASN A 32 -3.35 -13.06 0.09
CA ASN A 32 -3.61 -14.50 0.03
C ASN A 32 -3.27 -15.22 1.35
N GLU A 33 -3.61 -14.57 2.46
CA GLU A 33 -3.43 -15.12 3.81
C GLU A 33 -1.97 -15.33 4.20
N ARG A 34 -1.06 -14.61 3.54
CA ARG A 34 0.37 -14.65 3.87
C ARG A 34 0.71 -13.61 4.92
N GLU A 35 1.94 -13.65 5.39
CA GLU A 35 2.46 -12.64 6.31
C GLU A 35 2.19 -11.24 5.76
N PRO A 36 1.68 -10.33 6.58
CA PRO A 36 1.44 -8.96 6.11
C PRO A 36 2.72 -8.28 5.67
N VAL A 37 2.62 -7.52 4.60
CA VAL A 37 3.73 -6.72 4.07
C VAL A 37 3.24 -5.29 3.90
N TYR A 38 4.18 -4.36 3.85
CA TYR A 38 3.84 -2.97 3.59
C TYR A 38 3.51 -2.80 2.12
N ASP A 39 2.55 -1.92 1.85
CA ASP A 39 2.03 -1.74 0.49
C ASP A 39 1.73 -0.27 0.24
N ILE A 40 2.17 0.22 -0.91
CA ILE A 40 1.86 1.56 -1.38
C ILE A 40 1.14 1.39 -2.69
N ARG A 41 -0.14 1.76 -2.73
CA ARG A 41 -1.01 1.41 -3.85
C ARG A 41 -2.19 2.36 -3.96
N VAL A 42 -2.75 2.44 -5.16
CA VAL A 42 -4.02 3.15 -5.35
C VAL A 42 -5.17 2.18 -5.13
N TRP A 43 -6.23 2.71 -4.50
CA TRP A 43 -7.44 1.96 -4.18
C TRP A 43 -8.66 2.75 -4.59
N GLN A 44 -9.76 2.05 -4.83
CA GLN A 44 -11.04 2.68 -5.18
C GLN A 44 -12.18 1.93 -4.50
N GLU A 45 -13.25 2.66 -4.20
CA GLU A 45 -14.51 2.11 -3.70
C GLU A 45 -14.35 1.21 -2.48
N ASN A 46 -14.00 1.82 -1.35
CA ASN A 46 -13.89 1.09 -0.08
C ASN A 46 -12.92 -0.08 -0.17
N HIS A 47 -11.87 0.07 -0.97
CA HIS A 47 -10.82 -0.94 -1.14
C HIS A 47 -11.31 -2.20 -1.85
N GLU A 48 -12.41 -2.09 -2.60
CA GLU A 48 -12.89 -3.21 -3.41
C GLU A 48 -12.13 -3.35 -4.71
N LYS A 49 -11.59 -2.23 -5.21
CA LYS A 49 -10.78 -2.22 -6.41
C LYS A 49 -9.38 -1.76 -6.08
N LEU A 50 -8.40 -2.49 -6.56
CA LEU A 50 -7.00 -2.13 -6.35
C LEU A 50 -6.33 -1.86 -7.68
N GLY A 51 -5.46 -0.88 -7.67
CA GLY A 51 -4.71 -0.50 -8.85
C GLY A 51 -3.23 -0.81 -8.69
N LYS A 52 -2.43 -0.04 -9.39
CA LYS A 52 -0.98 -0.23 -9.37
C LYS A 52 -0.38 0.11 -8.02
N GLY A 53 0.63 -0.64 -7.63
CA GLY A 53 1.32 -0.40 -6.40
C GLY A 53 2.52 -1.30 -6.25
N ILE A 54 3.19 -1.15 -5.12
CA ILE A 54 4.36 -1.97 -4.79
C ILE A 54 4.19 -2.49 -3.37
N THR A 55 4.79 -3.65 -3.12
CA THR A 55 4.89 -4.18 -1.78
C THR A 55 6.33 -4.07 -1.31
N LEU A 56 6.52 -3.85 -0.03
CA LEU A 56 7.82 -3.63 0.57
C LEU A 56 7.94 -4.45 1.83
N THR A 57 9.11 -5.05 2.03
CA THR A 57 9.43 -5.65 3.32
C THR A 57 9.67 -4.53 4.33
N GLU A 58 9.74 -4.90 5.61
CA GLU A 58 10.05 -3.91 6.65
C GLU A 58 11.42 -3.28 6.42
N VAL A 59 12.40 -4.07 6.00
CA VAL A 59 13.75 -3.55 5.72
C VAL A 59 13.70 -2.56 4.56
N GLU A 60 12.97 -2.92 3.51
CA GLU A 60 12.84 -2.03 2.35
C GLU A 60 12.15 -0.73 2.73
N LEU A 61 11.11 -0.81 3.56
CA LEU A 61 10.40 0.40 3.97
C LEU A 61 11.29 1.29 4.84
N LYS A 62 12.07 0.70 5.73
CA LYS A 62 13.01 1.46 6.55
C LYS A 62 14.07 2.15 5.70
N ASN A 63 14.57 1.46 4.70
CA ASN A 63 15.54 2.03 3.76
C ASN A 63 14.91 3.18 2.97
N LEU A 64 13.67 3.02 2.53
CA LEU A 64 12.95 4.08 1.83
C LEU A 64 12.78 5.30 2.73
N LYS A 65 12.40 5.07 3.99
CA LYS A 65 12.21 6.15 4.94
C LYS A 65 13.52 6.95 5.10
N ASN A 66 14.64 6.25 5.26
CA ASN A 66 15.93 6.90 5.40
C ASN A 66 16.30 7.68 4.14
N LEU A 67 16.04 7.09 2.99
CA LEU A 67 16.32 7.75 1.71
C LEU A 67 15.49 9.02 1.56
N LEU A 68 14.21 8.95 1.86
CA LEU A 68 13.32 10.11 1.78
C LEU A 68 13.79 11.23 2.69
N ASN A 69 14.32 10.90 3.85
CA ASN A 69 14.83 11.90 4.80
C ASN A 69 16.07 12.63 4.29
N THR A 70 16.77 12.08 3.30
CA THR A 70 17.93 12.74 2.71
C THR A 70 17.59 13.57 1.48
N MET A 71 16.36 13.44 0.99
CA MET A 71 15.91 14.14 -0.21
C MET A 71 15.49 15.56 0.16
N ASP A 72 15.83 16.47 -0.72
CA ASP A 72 15.47 17.88 -0.57
C ASP A 72 14.17 18.16 -1.33
N ILE A 73 13.08 17.82 -0.68
CA ILE A 73 11.75 18.00 -1.28
C ILE A 73 10.87 18.81 -0.36
#